data_cba715f437e657abb6c15b79be07ffb1
#
_entry.id   cba715f437e657abb6c15b79be07ffb1
#
_cell.length_a   1.000
_cell.length_b   1.000
_cell.length_c   1.000
_cell.angle_alpha   90.00
_cell.angle_beta   90.00
_cell.angle_gamma   90.00
#
_symmetry.space_group_name_H-M   'P 1'
#
loop_
_entity.id
_entity.type
_entity.pdbx_description
1 polymer ?
#
loop_
_entity_poly.entity_id
_entity_poly.type
_entity_poly.pdbx_seq_one_letter_code
_entity_poly.pdbx_strand_id
1 'polypeptide(L)'
;MKKGFTLLEVLVAIVIITSVIIAVFQIFSLGFGTLAKLHTYENMYLTLTNLLEDINQISDFETDKGKRGTAGGFRYEWQAAPASPAQRMTGGFENPSGLYDIILYKIILRIFYNTKGGTDNYREFTFYKTGWRLPQK
;
A
#
# COMPACT_ATOMS: atom_id res chain seq x y z
N MET A 1 -0.82 70.22 -3.41
CA MET A 1 -0.71 69.66 -4.79
C MET A 1 -1.06 68.19 -4.72
N LYS A 2 -2.15 67.78 -5.28
CA LYS A 2 -2.49 66.33 -5.39
C LYS A 2 -1.67 65.78 -6.56
N LYS A 3 -0.66 64.96 -6.25
CA LYS A 3 0.08 64.21 -7.28
C LYS A 3 -0.82 63.08 -7.77
N GLY A 4 -1.24 63.12 -9.01
CA GLY A 4 -1.94 62.02 -9.65
C GLY A 4 -0.97 60.87 -9.94
N PHE A 5 -1.44 59.65 -9.87
CA PHE A 5 -0.68 58.47 -10.27
C PHE A 5 -0.29 58.58 -11.75
N THR A 6 0.96 58.29 -12.07
CA THR A 6 1.40 58.22 -13.43
C THR A 6 0.92 56.92 -14.09
N LEU A 7 0.67 56.97 -15.39
CA LEU A 7 0.25 55.78 -16.16
C LEU A 7 1.25 54.66 -16.06
N LEU A 8 2.53 54.95 -15.92
CA LEU A 8 3.62 54.01 -15.72
C LEU A 8 3.49 53.28 -14.37
N GLU A 9 3.13 54.02 -13.32
CA GLU A 9 3.00 53.48 -11.95
C GLU A 9 1.85 52.48 -11.85
N VAL A 10 0.72 52.76 -12.53
CA VAL A 10 -0.42 51.86 -12.63
C VAL A 10 -0.04 50.59 -13.43
N LEU A 11 0.72 50.75 -14.52
CA LEU A 11 1.14 49.60 -15.33
C LEU A 11 2.08 48.70 -14.55
N VAL A 12 3.05 49.22 -13.81
CA VAL A 12 3.94 48.46 -12.95
C VAL A 12 3.17 47.75 -11.85
N ALA A 13 2.21 48.42 -11.21
CA ALA A 13 1.37 47.80 -10.19
C ALA A 13 0.57 46.61 -10.71
N ILE A 14 -0.01 46.73 -11.92
CA ILE A 14 -0.75 45.61 -12.56
C ILE A 14 0.18 44.41 -12.83
N VAL A 15 1.40 44.65 -13.34
CA VAL A 15 2.37 43.59 -13.62
C VAL A 15 2.74 42.84 -12.32
N ILE A 16 3.00 43.57 -11.23
CA ILE A 16 3.33 42.98 -9.95
C ILE A 16 2.17 42.15 -9.42
N ILE A 17 0.96 42.70 -9.41
CA ILE A 17 -0.23 42.00 -8.92
C ILE A 17 -0.49 40.72 -9.73
N THR A 18 -0.40 40.80 -11.05
CA THR A 18 -0.59 39.65 -11.94
C THR A 18 0.43 38.54 -11.66
N SER A 19 1.70 38.94 -11.48
CA SER A 19 2.79 37.99 -11.16
C SER A 19 2.55 37.28 -9.85
N VAL A 20 2.11 37.99 -8.82
CA VAL A 20 1.76 37.40 -7.50
C VAL A 20 0.58 36.42 -7.63
N ILE A 21 -0.46 36.79 -8.36
CA ILE A 21 -1.62 35.95 -8.58
C ILE A 21 -1.21 34.62 -9.25
N ILE A 22 -0.39 34.71 -10.32
CA ILE A 22 0.11 33.52 -11.03
C ILE A 22 0.90 32.61 -10.07
N ALA A 23 1.81 33.17 -9.26
CA ALA A 23 2.60 32.42 -8.30
C ALA A 23 1.72 31.70 -7.26
N VAL A 24 0.70 32.36 -6.74
CA VAL A 24 -0.28 31.79 -5.80
C VAL A 24 -1.03 30.62 -6.45
N PHE A 25 -1.53 30.80 -7.68
CA PHE A 25 -2.21 29.70 -8.39
C PHE A 25 -1.32 28.49 -8.64
N GLN A 26 -0.04 28.68 -8.92
CA GLN A 26 0.92 27.59 -9.09
C GLN A 26 1.10 26.79 -7.77
N ILE A 27 1.21 27.47 -6.64
CA ILE A 27 1.32 26.84 -5.31
C ILE A 27 0.07 26.01 -5.01
N PHE A 28 -1.11 26.55 -5.25
CA PHE A 28 -2.37 25.81 -5.05
C PHE A 28 -2.48 24.59 -5.96
N SER A 29 -2.14 24.73 -7.23
CA SER A 29 -2.16 23.62 -8.19
C SER A 29 -1.24 22.47 -7.77
N LEU A 30 -0.03 22.77 -7.30
CA LEU A 30 0.90 21.79 -6.75
C LEU A 30 0.35 21.14 -5.48
N GLY A 31 -0.26 21.91 -4.59
CA GLY A 31 -0.88 21.45 -3.36
C GLY A 31 -1.99 20.45 -3.62
N PHE A 32 -2.92 20.75 -4.51
CA PHE A 32 -4.02 19.85 -4.87
C PHE A 32 -3.53 18.55 -5.52
N GLY A 33 -2.51 18.62 -6.38
CA GLY A 33 -1.89 17.43 -6.98
C GLY A 33 -1.25 16.50 -5.93
N THR A 34 -0.64 17.09 -4.91
CA THR A 34 -0.04 16.34 -3.80
C THR A 34 -1.09 15.70 -2.90
N LEU A 35 -2.15 16.44 -2.56
CA LEU A 35 -3.27 15.92 -1.76
C LEU A 35 -3.97 14.74 -2.42
N ALA A 36 -4.22 14.80 -3.73
CA ALA A 36 -4.82 13.70 -4.47
C ALA A 36 -3.97 12.41 -4.41
N LYS A 37 -2.64 12.55 -4.50
CA LYS A 37 -1.72 11.42 -4.35
C LYS A 37 -1.71 10.86 -2.92
N LEU A 38 -1.69 11.73 -1.92
CA LEU A 38 -1.75 11.34 -0.51
C LEU A 38 -3.00 10.52 -0.21
N HIS A 39 -4.17 10.96 -0.67
CA HIS A 39 -5.42 10.24 -0.48
C HIS A 39 -5.39 8.83 -1.14
N THR A 40 -4.77 8.71 -2.31
CA THR A 40 -4.59 7.40 -2.95
C THR A 40 -3.69 6.48 -2.11
N TYR A 41 -2.59 7.01 -1.56
CA TYR A 41 -1.71 6.22 -0.69
C TYR A 41 -2.37 5.84 0.63
N GLU A 42 -3.10 6.75 1.24
CA GLU A 42 -3.87 6.48 2.46
C GLU A 42 -4.84 5.31 2.26
N ASN A 43 -5.66 5.35 1.22
CA ASN A 43 -6.59 4.28 0.88
C ASN A 43 -5.87 2.96 0.58
N MET A 44 -4.71 3.01 -0.07
CA MET A 44 -3.89 1.83 -0.34
C MET A 44 -3.37 1.21 0.98
N TYR A 45 -2.91 2.03 1.95
CA TYR A 45 -2.44 1.52 3.24
C TYR A 45 -3.57 0.98 4.10
N LEU A 46 -4.75 1.58 4.08
CA LEU A 46 -5.94 1.01 4.73
C LEU A 46 -6.31 -0.36 4.14
N THR A 47 -6.27 -0.46 2.82
CA THR A 47 -6.49 -1.73 2.12
C THR A 47 -5.42 -2.77 2.49
N LEU A 48 -4.15 -2.37 2.56
CA LEU A 48 -3.06 -3.22 3.02
C LEU A 48 -3.31 -3.77 4.41
N THR A 49 -3.70 -2.91 5.36
CA THR A 49 -3.97 -3.33 6.75
C THR A 49 -5.09 -4.37 6.82
N ASN A 50 -6.18 -4.17 6.10
CA ASN A 50 -7.29 -5.11 6.05
C ASN A 50 -6.87 -6.45 5.41
N LEU A 51 -6.10 -6.42 4.33
CA LEU A 51 -5.58 -7.64 3.69
C LEU A 51 -4.59 -8.39 4.58
N LEU A 52 -3.76 -7.68 5.34
CA LEU A 52 -2.86 -8.30 6.33
C LEU A 52 -3.64 -8.98 7.44
N GLU A 53 -4.75 -8.41 7.89
CA GLU A 53 -5.62 -9.02 8.88
C GLU A 53 -6.29 -10.28 8.33
N ASP A 54 -6.83 -10.24 7.11
CA ASP A 54 -7.39 -11.41 6.43
C ASP A 54 -6.34 -12.54 6.30
N ILE A 55 -5.12 -12.21 5.84
CA ILE A 55 -4.03 -13.19 5.71
C ILE A 55 -3.61 -13.71 7.10
N ASN A 56 -3.69 -12.88 8.13
CA ASN A 56 -3.36 -13.29 9.49
C ASN A 56 -4.35 -14.32 10.07
N GLN A 57 -5.55 -14.38 9.56
CA GLN A 57 -6.53 -15.38 9.96
C GLN A 57 -6.30 -16.75 9.29
N ILE A 58 -5.53 -16.79 8.19
CA ILE A 58 -5.19 -18.04 7.51
C ILE A 58 -4.13 -18.78 8.33
N SER A 59 -4.42 -19.98 8.73
CA SER A 59 -3.50 -20.87 9.46
C SER A 59 -2.92 -21.97 8.59
N ASP A 60 -3.63 -22.39 7.55
CA ASP A 60 -3.21 -23.44 6.60
C ASP A 60 -2.89 -22.85 5.21
N PHE A 61 -1.61 -22.56 4.99
CA PHE A 61 -1.11 -22.08 3.69
C PHE A 61 -0.83 -23.20 2.68
N GLU A 62 -0.98 -24.47 3.04
CA GLU A 62 -0.93 -25.56 2.06
C GLU A 62 -2.20 -25.60 1.20
N THR A 63 -3.33 -25.28 1.81
CA THR A 63 -4.63 -25.17 1.13
C THR A 63 -4.78 -23.80 0.46
N ASP A 64 -4.47 -22.74 1.20
CA ASP A 64 -4.59 -21.35 0.75
C ASP A 64 -3.22 -20.78 0.32
N LYS A 65 -2.73 -21.19 -0.85
CA LYS A 65 -1.41 -20.76 -1.38
C LYS A 65 -1.38 -19.35 -1.95
N GLY A 66 -2.53 -18.73 -2.15
CA GLY A 66 -2.63 -17.38 -2.69
C GLY A 66 -4.03 -17.02 -3.14
N LYS A 67 -4.27 -15.72 -3.25
CA LYS A 67 -5.56 -15.17 -3.69
C LYS A 67 -5.36 -13.92 -4.52
N ARG A 68 -6.25 -13.73 -5.48
CA ARG A 68 -6.39 -12.49 -6.26
C ARG A 68 -7.77 -11.91 -6.02
N GLY A 69 -7.86 -10.58 -5.99
CA GLY A 69 -9.15 -9.93 -5.78
C GLY A 69 -9.07 -8.42 -5.89
N THR A 70 -10.14 -7.79 -5.45
CA THR A 70 -10.23 -6.33 -5.36
C THR A 70 -10.66 -5.96 -3.94
N ALA A 71 -9.99 -5.03 -3.31
CA ALA A 71 -10.31 -4.51 -2.00
C ALA A 71 -10.01 -3.00 -1.97
N GLY A 72 -10.91 -2.20 -1.38
CA GLY A 72 -10.74 -0.74 -1.27
C GLY A 72 -10.55 -0.02 -2.62
N GLY A 73 -11.05 -0.59 -3.73
CA GLY A 73 -10.84 -0.04 -5.07
C GLY A 73 -9.50 -0.41 -5.72
N PHE A 74 -8.66 -1.18 -5.04
CA PHE A 74 -7.37 -1.66 -5.55
C PHE A 74 -7.46 -3.14 -5.89
N ARG A 75 -6.83 -3.53 -7.01
CA ARG A 75 -6.60 -4.93 -7.33
C ARG A 75 -5.42 -5.42 -6.48
N TYR A 76 -5.51 -6.61 -5.94
CA TYR A 76 -4.44 -7.23 -5.17
C TYR A 76 -4.20 -8.68 -5.59
N GLU A 77 -3.00 -9.13 -5.32
CA GLU A 77 -2.57 -10.52 -5.46
C GLU A 77 -1.61 -10.84 -4.33
N TRP A 78 -1.83 -11.97 -3.64
CA TRP A 78 -0.85 -12.47 -2.70
C TRP A 78 -0.55 -13.94 -2.94
N GLN A 79 0.65 -14.36 -2.58
CA GLN A 79 1.12 -15.73 -2.69
C GLN A 79 1.93 -16.08 -1.44
N ALA A 80 1.75 -17.31 -0.95
CA ALA A 80 2.53 -17.87 0.14
C ALA A 80 3.40 -19.00 -0.40
N ALA A 81 4.67 -18.99 -0.01
CA ALA A 81 5.64 -20.05 -0.33
C ALA A 81 6.37 -20.47 0.95
N PRO A 82 6.65 -21.77 1.16
CA PRO A 82 7.41 -22.22 2.31
C PRO A 82 8.82 -21.61 2.28
N ALA A 83 9.23 -20.99 3.39
CA ALA A 83 10.53 -20.35 3.56
C ALA A 83 11.47 -21.19 4.47
N SER A 84 10.90 -22.16 5.21
CA SER A 84 11.65 -23.10 6.04
C SER A 84 11.18 -24.53 5.84
N PRO A 85 12.02 -25.55 6.14
CA PRO A 85 11.56 -26.90 6.26
C PRO A 85 10.50 -27.01 7.37
N ALA A 86 9.62 -28.00 7.23
CA ALA A 86 8.64 -28.31 8.25
C ALA A 86 9.32 -28.78 9.54
N GLN A 87 8.96 -28.18 10.66
CA GLN A 87 9.44 -28.59 11.98
C GLN A 87 8.28 -29.21 12.75
N ARG A 88 8.44 -30.44 13.21
CA ARG A 88 7.43 -31.10 14.02
C ARG A 88 7.41 -30.47 15.40
N MET A 89 6.22 -30.09 15.83
CA MET A 89 6.02 -29.62 17.19
C MET A 89 6.20 -30.81 18.14
N THR A 90 7.22 -30.79 18.98
CA THR A 90 7.32 -31.74 20.09
C THR A 90 6.32 -31.31 21.14
N GLY A 91 5.23 -32.07 21.30
CA GLY A 91 4.30 -31.93 22.44
C GLY A 91 5.07 -32.12 23.76
N GLY A 92 4.59 -31.48 24.85
CA GLY A 92 5.18 -31.64 26.17
C GLY A 92 5.19 -33.11 26.65
N PHE A 93 5.64 -33.36 27.88
CA PHE A 93 5.88 -34.70 28.45
C PHE A 93 4.78 -35.72 28.28
N GLU A 94 3.53 -35.30 28.05
CA GLU A 94 2.37 -36.22 27.88
C GLU A 94 2.12 -36.64 26.41
N ASN A 95 2.66 -35.96 25.42
CA ASN A 95 2.45 -36.29 24.01
C ASN A 95 3.69 -35.97 23.17
N PRO A 96 4.70 -36.85 23.10
CA PRO A 96 5.97 -36.60 22.43
C PRO A 96 5.86 -36.53 20.89
N SER A 97 4.79 -36.99 20.28
CA SER A 97 4.52 -36.85 18.85
C SER A 97 3.59 -35.67 18.63
N GLY A 98 4.18 -34.53 18.22
CA GLY A 98 3.39 -33.35 17.87
C GLY A 98 2.34 -33.66 16.81
N LEU A 99 1.15 -33.08 17.01
CA LEU A 99 0.00 -33.27 16.12
C LEU A 99 0.14 -32.43 14.83
N TYR A 100 1.09 -31.48 14.78
CA TYR A 100 1.22 -30.52 13.69
C TYR A 100 2.69 -30.26 13.35
N ASP A 101 2.94 -30.05 12.06
CA ASP A 101 4.19 -29.51 11.56
C ASP A 101 4.06 -27.99 11.43
N ILE A 102 5.03 -27.24 11.94
CA ILE A 102 5.12 -25.78 11.79
C ILE A 102 6.04 -25.46 10.63
N ILE A 103 5.62 -24.54 9.78
CA ILE A 103 6.38 -24.06 8.62
C ILE A 103 6.36 -22.54 8.65
N LEU A 104 7.51 -21.92 8.39
CA LEU A 104 7.57 -20.50 8.10
C LEU A 104 7.26 -20.27 6.62
N TYR A 105 6.25 -19.47 6.34
CA TYR A 105 5.89 -19.08 4.99
C TYR A 105 6.36 -17.66 4.70
N LYS A 106 6.92 -17.46 3.51
CA LYS A 106 7.15 -16.14 2.92
C LYS A 106 5.90 -15.76 2.13
N ILE A 107 5.30 -14.64 2.47
CA ILE A 107 4.11 -14.11 1.82
C ILE A 107 4.51 -12.88 1.04
N ILE A 108 4.15 -12.85 -0.24
CA ILE A 108 4.35 -11.73 -1.14
C ILE A 108 2.98 -11.18 -1.50
N LEU A 109 2.69 -9.96 -1.09
CA LEU A 109 1.46 -9.23 -1.38
C LEU A 109 1.75 -8.10 -2.34
N ARG A 110 1.05 -8.05 -3.47
CA ARG A 110 1.09 -6.97 -4.47
C ARG A 110 -0.23 -6.24 -4.49
N ILE A 111 -0.18 -4.93 -4.38
CA ILE A 111 -1.34 -4.04 -4.51
C ILE A 111 -1.12 -3.18 -5.74
N PHE A 112 -2.03 -3.29 -6.71
CA PHE A 112 -1.95 -2.59 -7.99
C PHE A 112 -2.69 -1.27 -7.89
N TYR A 113 -2.03 -0.18 -8.28
CA TYR A 113 -2.59 1.16 -8.29
C TYR A 113 -2.31 1.82 -9.65
N ASN A 114 -3.21 2.70 -10.05
CA ASN A 114 -3.09 3.53 -11.25
C ASN A 114 -2.82 2.77 -12.56
N THR A 115 -3.86 2.21 -13.12
CA THR A 115 -3.87 1.49 -14.42
C THR A 115 -4.06 2.44 -15.62
N LYS A 116 -3.64 3.70 -15.53
CA LYS A 116 -3.68 4.61 -16.68
C LYS A 116 -2.50 4.30 -17.60
N GLY A 117 -2.79 3.74 -18.77
CA GLY A 117 -1.79 3.54 -19.82
C GLY A 117 -1.25 2.12 -20.01
N GLY A 118 -1.93 1.09 -19.49
CA GLY A 118 -1.58 -0.31 -19.81
C GLY A 118 -0.39 -0.89 -19.04
N THR A 119 0.27 -0.10 -18.20
CA THR A 119 1.32 -0.58 -17.30
C THR A 119 0.77 -0.64 -15.89
N ASP A 120 0.67 -1.86 -15.37
CA ASP A 120 0.23 -2.09 -13.99
C ASP A 120 1.32 -1.64 -13.02
N ASN A 121 1.15 -0.48 -12.43
CA ASN A 121 1.97 -0.06 -11.31
C ASN A 121 1.50 -0.78 -10.06
N TYR A 122 2.42 -1.40 -9.33
CA TYR A 122 2.11 -2.09 -8.08
C TYR A 122 3.13 -1.77 -7.01
N ARG A 123 2.73 -1.95 -5.75
CA ARG A 123 3.64 -2.06 -4.62
C ARG A 123 3.66 -3.47 -4.11
N GLU A 124 4.86 -3.97 -3.84
CA GLU A 124 5.09 -5.30 -3.30
C GLU A 124 5.48 -5.20 -1.82
N PHE A 125 4.83 -6.02 -1.00
CA PHE A 125 5.09 -6.17 0.42
C PHE A 125 5.45 -7.62 0.69
N THR A 126 6.57 -7.83 1.37
CA THR A 126 7.01 -9.17 1.76
C THR A 126 7.03 -9.27 3.27
N PHE A 127 6.43 -10.32 3.80
CA PHE A 127 6.45 -10.62 5.23
C PHE A 127 6.47 -12.14 5.44
N TYR A 128 6.73 -12.54 6.69
CA TYR A 128 6.83 -13.94 7.05
C TYR A 128 5.77 -14.27 8.10
N LYS A 129 5.17 -15.45 7.95
CA LYS A 129 4.18 -15.94 8.89
C LYS A 129 4.37 -17.45 9.12
N THR A 130 4.19 -17.87 10.35
CA THR A 130 4.11 -19.29 10.69
C THR A 130 2.74 -19.84 10.34
N GLY A 131 2.71 -20.94 9.62
CA GLY A 131 1.55 -21.77 9.38
C GLY A 131 1.76 -23.15 9.96
N TRP A 132 0.70 -23.91 10.05
CA TRP A 132 0.74 -25.30 10.51
C TRP A 132 0.02 -26.21 9.51
N ARG A 133 0.43 -27.46 9.47
CA ARG A 133 -0.24 -28.50 8.71
C ARG A 133 -0.28 -29.80 9.51
N LEU A 134 -1.22 -30.68 9.13
CA LEU A 134 -1.21 -32.02 9.63
C LEU A 134 0.04 -32.76 9.12
N PRO A 135 0.70 -33.60 9.96
CA PRO A 135 1.84 -34.40 9.53
C PRO A 135 1.44 -35.29 8.36
N GLN A 136 2.21 -35.27 7.30
CA GLN A 136 2.06 -36.28 6.25
C GLN A 136 2.53 -37.62 6.79
N LYS A 137 1.69 -38.66 6.63
CA LYS A 137 2.03 -40.05 6.99
C LYS A 137 3.08 -40.60 6.08
#